data_614f0f515ec662146fc89e872832c291
#
_entry.id   614f0f515ec662146fc89e872832c291
#
_cell.length_a   1.000
_cell.length_b   1.000
_cell.length_c   1.000
_cell.angle_alpha   90.00
_cell.angle_beta   90.00
_cell.angle_gamma   90.00
#
_symmetry.space_group_name_H-M   'P 1'
#
loop_
_entity.id
_entity.type
_entity.pdbx_description
1 polymer ?
#
loop_
_entity_poly.entity_id
_entity_poly.type
_entity_poly.pdbx_seq_one_letter_code
_entity_poly.pdbx_strand_id
1 'polypeptide(L)'
;MDAARDPNRATLRFFVTYTGIRLPFRLVNELPANEVENRNTYFRGYFDKQERLTGFDKLAYGEIELAHRYTYHDSGKLSAAEITNIDGETTLLVFDTEGNAQ
;
A
#
# COMPACT_ATOMS: atom_id res chain seq x y z
N MET A 1 2.39 -21.94 -14.56
CA MET A 1 2.82 -20.58 -14.83
C MET A 1 2.93 -19.79 -13.56
N ASP A 2 4.04 -19.21 -13.41
CA ASP A 2 4.33 -18.47 -12.20
C ASP A 2 3.67 -17.10 -12.24
N ALA A 3 2.84 -16.81 -11.26
CA ALA A 3 2.17 -15.52 -11.17
C ALA A 3 3.17 -14.36 -11.05
N ALA A 4 4.36 -14.63 -10.56
CA ALA A 4 5.39 -13.60 -10.42
C ALA A 4 5.86 -13.07 -11.78
N ARG A 5 5.49 -13.74 -12.86
CA ARG A 5 5.85 -13.30 -14.21
C ARG A 5 4.84 -12.38 -14.84
N ASP A 6 3.73 -12.14 -14.16
CA ASP A 6 2.76 -11.20 -14.65
C ASP A 6 3.41 -9.81 -14.61
N PRO A 7 3.56 -9.15 -15.77
CA PRO A 7 4.23 -7.85 -15.81
C PRO A 7 3.48 -6.75 -15.06
N ASN A 8 2.20 -6.97 -14.76
CA ASN A 8 1.41 -5.98 -14.03
C ASN A 8 1.30 -6.33 -12.55
N ARG A 9 1.89 -7.42 -12.14
CA ARG A 9 1.78 -7.87 -10.77
C ARG A 9 2.68 -7.03 -9.87
N ALA A 10 2.12 -6.55 -8.78
CA ALA A 10 2.87 -5.75 -7.81
C ALA A 10 3.89 -6.61 -7.07
N THR A 11 5.04 -6.04 -6.78
CA THR A 11 6.04 -6.66 -5.92
C THR A 11 5.58 -6.54 -4.48
N LEU A 12 5.68 -7.62 -3.73
CA LEU A 12 5.22 -7.67 -2.36
C LEU A 12 6.40 -7.51 -1.41
N ARG A 13 6.29 -6.57 -0.46
CA ARG A 13 7.33 -6.33 0.54
C ARG A 13 6.66 -6.07 1.89
N PHE A 14 7.39 -6.35 2.97
CA PHE A 14 6.86 -6.27 4.33
C PHE A 14 7.62 -5.26 5.15
N PHE A 15 6.91 -4.57 6.07
CA PHE A 15 7.48 -3.46 6.83
C PHE A 15 6.94 -3.44 8.24
N VAL A 16 7.71 -2.81 9.15
CA VAL A 16 7.32 -2.69 10.55
C VAL A 16 6.25 -1.61 10.72
N THR A 17 6.36 -0.49 10.01
CA THR A 17 5.49 0.66 10.25
C THR A 17 5.46 1.57 9.02
N TYR A 18 4.86 2.73 9.18
CA TYR A 18 4.78 3.73 8.13
C TYR A 18 5.10 5.10 8.70
N THR A 19 5.37 6.05 7.80
CA THR A 19 5.54 7.45 8.15
C THR A 19 4.80 8.32 7.13
N GLY A 20 4.46 9.54 7.52
CA GLY A 20 3.79 10.49 6.65
C GLY A 20 2.41 10.85 7.16
N ILE A 21 2.04 12.10 6.96
CA ILE A 21 0.70 12.60 7.30
C ILE A 21 -0.12 12.88 6.04
N ARG A 22 0.52 12.81 4.87
CA ARG A 22 -0.14 12.98 3.57
C ARG A 22 -0.08 11.68 2.80
N LEU A 23 -1.05 11.48 1.94
CA LEU A 23 -1.07 10.32 1.07
C LEU A 23 -0.18 10.56 -0.15
N PRO A 24 0.48 9.56 -0.65
CA PRO A 24 0.53 8.20 -0.13
C PRO A 24 1.45 8.12 1.09
N PHE A 25 1.12 7.23 2.01
CA PHE A 25 2.01 6.98 3.15
C PHE A 25 3.26 6.27 2.67
N ARG A 26 4.31 6.35 3.47
CA ARG A 26 5.56 5.68 3.16
C ARG A 26 5.80 4.58 4.19
N LEU A 27 6.03 3.36 3.70
CA LEU A 27 6.34 2.25 4.58
C LEU A 27 7.83 2.28 4.92
N VAL A 28 8.16 1.97 6.17
CA VAL A 28 9.53 2.04 6.66
C VAL A 28 9.87 0.81 7.47
N ASN A 29 11.18 0.57 7.60
CA ASN A 29 11.75 -0.56 8.34
C ASN A 29 11.32 -1.89 7.72
N GLU A 30 11.84 -2.15 6.55
CA GLU A 30 11.51 -3.36 5.81
C GLU A 30 11.90 -4.62 6.59
N LEU A 31 11.02 -5.63 6.51
CA LEU A 31 11.20 -6.91 7.17
C LEU A 31 11.49 -7.99 6.13
N PRO A 32 12.42 -8.90 6.43
CA PRO A 32 12.54 -10.11 5.61
C PRO A 32 11.26 -10.91 5.72
N ALA A 33 10.87 -11.58 4.63
CA ALA A 33 9.63 -12.34 4.61
C ALA A 33 9.56 -13.40 5.71
N ASN A 34 10.70 -13.96 6.08
CA ASN A 34 10.73 -15.02 7.10
C ASN A 34 10.54 -14.50 8.52
N GLU A 35 10.56 -13.19 8.73
CA GLU A 35 10.33 -12.62 10.06
C GLU A 35 8.87 -12.22 10.28
N VAL A 36 8.08 -12.21 9.21
CA VAL A 36 6.69 -11.78 9.29
C VAL A 36 5.88 -12.70 10.20
N GLU A 37 6.17 -13.99 10.16
CA GLU A 37 5.44 -14.99 10.96
C GLU A 37 5.61 -14.80 12.45
N ASN A 38 6.65 -14.10 12.87
CA ASN A 38 6.92 -13.88 14.28
C ASN A 38 6.34 -12.58 14.80
N ARG A 39 5.56 -11.89 13.98
CA ARG A 39 5.01 -10.59 14.35
C ARG A 39 3.49 -10.64 14.39
N ASN A 40 2.93 -10.00 15.41
CA ASN A 40 1.48 -9.85 15.51
C ASN A 40 0.95 -8.76 14.60
N THR A 41 1.78 -7.75 14.32
CA THR A 41 1.39 -6.65 13.45
C THR A 41 2.51 -6.33 12.47
N TYR A 42 2.14 -6.02 11.24
CA TYR A 42 3.10 -5.60 10.22
C TYR A 42 2.33 -4.99 9.05
N PHE A 43 3.07 -4.38 8.12
CA PHE A 43 2.51 -3.80 6.91
C PHE A 43 2.98 -4.61 5.71
N ARG A 44 2.05 -4.89 4.81
CA ARG A 44 2.34 -5.58 3.56
C ARG A 44 2.14 -4.58 2.43
N GLY A 45 3.23 -4.22 1.75
CA GLY A 45 3.22 -3.21 0.71
C GLY A 45 3.24 -3.81 -0.67
N TYR A 46 2.55 -3.16 -1.60
CA TYR A 46 2.48 -3.55 -3.01
C TYR A 46 3.15 -2.46 -3.83
N PHE A 47 4.11 -2.84 -4.67
CA PHE A 47 4.90 -1.88 -5.45
C PHE A 47 4.81 -2.23 -6.93
N ASP A 48 4.70 -1.19 -7.78
CA ASP A 48 4.66 -1.41 -9.22
C ASP A 48 6.07 -1.57 -9.79
N LYS A 49 6.17 -1.63 -11.12
CA LYS A 49 7.45 -1.82 -11.79
C LYS A 49 8.42 -0.66 -11.57
N GLN A 50 7.90 0.52 -11.29
CA GLN A 50 8.71 1.70 -11.00
C GLN A 50 8.98 1.85 -9.52
N GLU A 51 8.65 0.82 -8.73
CA GLU A 51 8.84 0.78 -7.29
C GLU A 51 8.04 1.84 -6.54
N ARG A 52 6.90 2.26 -7.13
CA ARG A 52 5.98 3.14 -6.43
C ARG A 52 5.03 2.31 -5.60
N LEU A 53 4.68 2.81 -4.42
CA LEU A 53 3.72 2.12 -3.56
C LEU A 53 2.32 2.24 -4.17
N THR A 54 1.74 1.12 -4.59
CA THR A 54 0.40 1.10 -5.14
C THR A 54 -0.65 0.71 -4.10
N GLY A 55 -0.21 0.34 -2.90
CA GLY A 55 -1.14 0.04 -1.84
C GLY A 55 -0.44 -0.68 -0.71
N PHE A 56 -1.15 -0.82 0.39
CA PHE A 56 -0.66 -1.62 1.50
C PHE A 56 -1.82 -2.14 2.33
N ASP A 57 -1.55 -3.21 3.07
CA ASP A 57 -2.45 -3.72 4.08
C ASP A 57 -1.73 -3.65 5.42
N LYS A 58 -2.42 -3.19 6.45
CA LYS A 58 -1.92 -3.32 7.81
C LYS A 58 -2.54 -4.58 8.40
N LEU A 59 -1.71 -5.51 8.78
CA LEU A 59 -2.18 -6.77 9.35
C LEU A 59 -1.97 -6.77 10.86
N ALA A 60 -2.98 -7.22 11.57
CA ALA A 60 -2.92 -7.36 13.02
C ALA A 60 -3.54 -8.70 13.36
N TYR A 61 -2.73 -9.59 13.95
CA TYR A 61 -3.18 -10.93 14.34
C TYR A 61 -3.86 -11.68 13.19
N GLY A 62 -3.28 -11.54 11.99
CA GLY A 62 -3.78 -12.26 10.82
C GLY A 62 -4.94 -11.61 10.10
N GLU A 63 -5.45 -10.50 10.58
CA GLU A 63 -6.57 -9.81 9.96
C GLU A 63 -6.12 -8.48 9.37
N ILE A 64 -6.73 -8.11 8.24
CA ILE A 64 -6.46 -6.81 7.62
C ILE A 64 -7.25 -5.75 8.39
N GLU A 65 -6.52 -4.88 9.07
CA GLU A 65 -7.09 -3.83 9.90
C GLU A 65 -7.31 -2.55 9.11
N LEU A 66 -6.49 -2.35 8.08
CA LEU A 66 -6.54 -1.16 7.25
C LEU A 66 -5.94 -1.52 5.90
N ALA A 67 -6.53 -1.03 4.82
CA ALA A 67 -5.99 -1.24 3.48
C ALA A 67 -6.06 0.04 2.70
N HIS A 68 -4.97 0.38 2.03
CA HIS A 68 -4.91 1.50 1.11
C HIS A 68 -4.62 0.98 -0.29
N ARG A 69 -5.22 1.62 -1.30
CA ARG A 69 -4.91 1.36 -2.71
C ARG A 69 -4.74 2.70 -3.39
N TYR A 70 -3.64 2.87 -4.10
CA TYR A 70 -3.26 4.13 -4.71
C TYR A 70 -3.21 4.03 -6.22
N THR A 71 -3.69 5.07 -6.89
CA THR A 71 -3.58 5.22 -8.33
C THR A 71 -2.86 6.54 -8.62
N TYR A 72 -2.04 6.57 -9.65
CA TYR A 72 -1.20 7.73 -9.94
C TYR A 72 -1.51 8.31 -11.32
N HIS A 73 -1.41 9.64 -11.41
CA HIS A 73 -1.41 10.32 -12.71
C HIS A 73 -0.11 10.02 -13.45
N ASP A 74 -0.11 10.28 -14.77
CA ASP A 74 1.11 10.10 -15.55
C ASP A 74 2.26 10.95 -15.03
N SER A 75 1.94 12.06 -14.35
CA SER A 75 2.96 12.94 -13.76
C SER A 75 3.66 12.31 -12.57
N GLY A 76 3.13 11.20 -12.05
CA GLY A 76 3.66 10.57 -10.85
C GLY A 76 2.98 11.01 -9.57
N LYS A 77 2.08 11.98 -9.65
CA LYS A 77 1.35 12.42 -8.47
C LYS A 77 0.13 11.54 -8.26
N LEU A 78 -0.28 11.42 -7.00
CA LEU A 78 -1.42 10.58 -6.63
C LEU A 78 -2.71 11.10 -7.29
N SER A 79 -3.44 10.20 -7.95
CA SER A 79 -4.72 10.56 -8.55
C SER A 79 -5.90 10.11 -7.69
N ALA A 80 -5.76 8.99 -7.00
CA ALA A 80 -6.84 8.48 -6.16
C ALA A 80 -6.28 7.59 -5.07
N ALA A 81 -6.99 7.54 -3.96
CA ALA A 81 -6.68 6.62 -2.87
C ALA A 81 -7.97 6.01 -2.36
N GLU A 82 -8.01 4.69 -2.30
CA GLU A 82 -9.10 3.96 -1.66
C GLU A 82 -8.61 3.48 -0.31
N ILE A 83 -9.33 3.86 0.73
CA ILE A 83 -8.96 3.50 2.10
C ILE A 83 -10.08 2.66 2.68
N THR A 84 -9.76 1.42 3.03
CA THR A 84 -10.74 0.49 3.59
C THR A 84 -10.37 0.21 5.04
N ASN A 85 -11.35 0.41 5.94
CA ASN A 85 -11.13 0.17 7.37
C ASN A 85 -11.44 -1.27 7.74
N ILE A 86 -11.30 -1.59 9.02
CA ILE A 86 -11.47 -2.96 9.51
C ILE A 86 -12.89 -3.49 9.30
N ASP A 87 -13.85 -2.59 9.23
CA ASP A 87 -15.27 -2.98 9.01
C ASP A 87 -15.59 -3.18 7.54
N GLY A 88 -14.61 -3.00 6.65
CA GLY A 88 -14.83 -3.14 5.23
C GLY A 88 -15.38 -1.89 4.55
N GLU A 89 -15.46 -0.80 5.27
CA GLU A 89 -15.95 0.46 4.71
C GLU A 89 -14.83 1.14 3.92
N THR A 90 -15.14 1.54 2.70
CA THR A 90 -14.15 2.14 1.81
C THR A 90 -14.46 3.61 1.55
N THR A 91 -13.43 4.45 1.69
CA THR A 91 -13.49 5.86 1.36
C THR A 91 -12.61 6.09 0.14
N LEU A 92 -13.13 6.80 -0.85
CA LEU A 92 -12.37 7.16 -2.04
C LEU A 92 -12.01 8.62 -1.98
N LEU A 93 -10.72 8.91 -2.12
CA LEU A 93 -10.19 10.28 -2.20
C LEU A 93 -9.63 10.48 -3.59
N VAL A 94 -9.95 11.62 -4.21
CA VAL A 94 -9.54 11.92 -5.57
C VAL A 94 -8.72 13.20 -5.57
N PHE A 95 -7.68 13.25 -6.40
CA PHE A 95 -6.75 14.37 -6.47
C PHE A 95 -6.56 14.81 -7.92
N ASP A 96 -6.34 16.11 -8.12
CA ASP A 96 -6.09 16.62 -9.47
C ASP A 96 -4.65 16.32 -9.89
N THR A 97 -4.29 16.73 -11.11
CA THR A 97 -2.97 16.41 -11.67
C THR A 97 -1.82 17.07 -10.91
N GLU A 98 -2.12 18.06 -10.08
CA GLU A 98 -1.11 18.74 -9.28
C GLU A 98 -1.05 18.18 -7.85
N GLY A 99 -1.91 17.19 -7.55
CA GLY A 99 -1.90 16.55 -6.25
C GLY A 99 -2.80 17.19 -5.22
N ASN A 100 -3.67 18.10 -5.63
CA ASN A 100 -4.61 18.76 -4.72
C ASN A 100 -5.88 17.94 -4.60
N ALA A 101 -6.39 17.84 -3.37
CA ALA A 101 -7.63 17.11 -3.12
C ALA A 101 -8.81 17.76 -3.85
N GLN A 102 -9.68 16.91 -4.36
CA GLN A 102 -10.89 17.34 -5.04
C GLN A 102 -12.13 17.07 -4.21
#